data_1f49fee2e2f030bc4caa393804b4531a
#
_entry.id   1f49fee2e2f030bc4caa393804b4531a
#
_cell.length_a   1.000
_cell.length_b   1.000
_cell.length_c   1.000
_cell.angle_alpha   90.00
_cell.angle_beta   90.00
_cell.angle_gamma   90.00
#
_symmetry.space_group_name_H-M   'P 1'
#
loop_
_entity.id
_entity.type
_entity.pdbx_description
1 polymer ?
#
loop_
_entity_poly.entity_id
_entity_poly.type
_entity_poly.pdbx_seq_one_letter_code
_entity_poly.pdbx_strand_id
1 'polypeptide(L)'
;MSITSEFLRRPLTTGAVAASSRRLALAMTAGIGLEQARLVIELGPGTGVFTDAILARLAPGARLVAVELNPVLAAGLAATRDDPRLTVVQGSAEDLSAADGEMADVVVSGLPWTVMPKERRGHILDAVTGALAPGGRFTTFAYVHAAWTPPARHFTAELRDRFDRLERSEVVWANLPPAFVHRATGDRP
;
A
#
# COMPACT_ATOMS: atom_id res chain seq x y z
N MET A 1 -4.53 -5.36 -25.61
CA MET A 1 -3.56 -5.56 -24.51
C MET A 1 -3.64 -4.33 -23.63
N SER A 2 -3.95 -4.49 -22.34
CA SER A 2 -4.13 -3.35 -21.43
C SER A 2 -2.77 -2.78 -21.01
N ILE A 3 -2.65 -1.44 -20.98
CA ILE A 3 -1.48 -0.69 -20.48
C ILE A 3 -1.08 -1.20 -19.07
N THR A 4 -2.05 -1.62 -18.28
CA THR A 4 -1.86 -2.19 -16.94
C THR A 4 -1.09 -3.51 -16.94
N SER A 5 -1.29 -4.37 -17.97
CA SER A 5 -0.57 -5.65 -18.07
C SER A 5 0.87 -5.48 -18.54
N GLU A 6 1.14 -4.41 -19.30
CA GLU A 6 2.49 -4.09 -19.75
C GLU A 6 3.32 -3.42 -18.65
N PHE A 7 2.67 -2.59 -17.84
CA PHE A 7 3.25 -1.99 -16.63
C PHE A 7 3.68 -3.05 -15.59
N LEU A 8 2.86 -4.10 -15.41
CA LEU A 8 3.17 -5.23 -14.53
C LEU A 8 4.22 -6.18 -15.11
N ARG A 9 4.37 -6.25 -16.44
CA ARG A 9 5.35 -7.13 -17.11
C ARG A 9 6.74 -6.51 -17.31
N ARG A 10 6.87 -5.19 -17.32
CA ARG A 10 8.12 -4.48 -17.57
C ARG A 10 8.31 -3.26 -16.65
N PRO A 11 8.38 -3.44 -15.34
CA PRO A 11 8.49 -2.31 -14.41
C PRO A 11 9.78 -1.50 -14.63
N LEU A 12 10.85 -2.14 -15.14
CA LEU A 12 12.15 -1.49 -15.34
C LEU A 12 12.25 -0.69 -16.66
N THR A 13 11.37 -0.91 -17.65
CA THR A 13 11.45 -0.25 -18.97
C THR A 13 10.51 0.94 -19.12
N THR A 14 9.52 1.09 -18.25
CA THR A 14 8.54 2.19 -18.32
C THR A 14 8.86 3.36 -17.37
N GLY A 15 10.05 3.40 -16.77
CA GLY A 15 10.52 4.55 -15.98
C GLY A 15 9.74 4.84 -14.68
N ALA A 16 8.85 3.96 -14.26
CA ALA A 16 7.89 4.24 -13.20
C ALA A 16 8.01 3.35 -11.95
N VAL A 17 9.01 2.48 -11.86
CA VAL A 17 9.30 1.75 -10.62
C VAL A 17 10.81 1.75 -10.36
N ALA A 18 11.34 2.92 -10.08
CA ALA A 18 12.49 2.95 -9.19
C ALA A 18 12.02 2.33 -7.86
N ALA A 19 12.71 1.31 -7.36
CA ALA A 19 12.40 0.74 -6.06
C ALA A 19 12.22 1.88 -5.04
N SER A 20 11.11 1.86 -4.31
CA SER A 20 10.83 2.88 -3.29
C SER A 20 12.04 3.03 -2.37
N SER A 21 12.45 4.25 -2.10
CA SER A 21 13.62 4.47 -1.26
C SER A 21 13.34 4.04 0.18
N ARG A 22 14.38 3.65 0.92
CA ARG A 22 14.26 3.39 2.37
C ARG A 22 13.66 4.58 3.12
N ARG A 23 13.90 5.83 2.67
CA ARG A 23 13.32 7.02 3.27
C ARG A 23 11.82 7.13 3.01
N LEU A 24 11.35 6.72 1.82
CA LEU A 24 9.92 6.64 1.55
C LEU A 24 9.28 5.54 2.41
N ALA A 25 9.93 4.39 2.55
CA ALA A 25 9.43 3.32 3.42
C ALA A 25 9.31 3.74 4.89
N LEU A 26 10.28 4.49 5.41
CA LEU A 26 10.19 5.08 6.75
C LEU A 26 9.03 6.08 6.86
N ALA A 27 8.82 6.92 5.85
CA ALA A 27 7.69 7.86 5.84
C ALA A 27 6.34 7.13 5.75
N MET A 28 6.24 6.06 4.96
CA MET A 28 5.06 5.23 4.81
C MET A 28 4.65 4.55 6.12
N THR A 29 5.62 4.16 6.92
CA THR A 29 5.41 3.42 8.18
C THR A 29 5.37 4.31 9.42
N ALA A 30 5.66 5.61 9.32
CA ALA A 30 5.72 6.51 10.45
C ALA A 30 4.32 6.95 10.93
N GLY A 31 4.06 6.87 12.23
CA GLY A 31 2.87 7.42 12.89
C GLY A 31 1.55 6.72 12.56
N ILE A 32 1.60 5.50 12.01
CA ILE A 32 0.41 4.72 11.67
C ILE A 32 0.12 3.57 12.65
N GLY A 33 0.80 3.55 13.79
CA GLY A 33 0.51 2.62 14.90
C GLY A 33 0.94 1.18 14.68
N LEU A 34 1.96 0.93 13.85
CA LEU A 34 2.47 -0.42 13.57
C LEU A 34 2.94 -1.16 14.82
N GLU A 35 3.46 -0.43 15.82
CA GLU A 35 3.97 -1.00 17.06
C GLU A 35 2.87 -1.63 17.93
N GLN A 36 1.62 -1.20 17.73
CA GLN A 36 0.44 -1.69 18.46
C GLN A 36 -0.49 -2.54 17.58
N ALA A 37 -0.23 -2.58 16.26
CA ALA A 37 -1.04 -3.33 15.32
C ALA A 37 -0.91 -4.83 15.55
N ARG A 38 -2.01 -5.56 15.47
CA ARG A 38 -2.07 -7.03 15.52
C ARG A 38 -2.04 -7.61 14.12
N LEU A 39 -2.79 -6.99 13.20
CA LEU A 39 -2.85 -7.37 11.80
C LEU A 39 -2.56 -6.16 10.90
N VAL A 40 -1.56 -6.32 10.05
CA VAL A 40 -1.21 -5.35 9.00
C VAL A 40 -1.34 -6.03 7.64
N ILE A 41 -1.92 -5.32 6.68
CA ILE A 41 -1.97 -5.77 5.29
C ILE A 41 -1.09 -4.84 4.44
N GLU A 42 -0.26 -5.42 3.60
CA GLU A 42 0.51 -4.70 2.58
C GLU A 42 -0.01 -5.05 1.19
N LEU A 43 -0.35 -4.03 0.39
CA LEU A 43 -0.81 -4.18 -0.98
C LEU A 43 0.29 -3.78 -1.96
N GLY A 44 0.70 -4.73 -2.80
CA GLY A 44 1.75 -4.52 -3.79
C GLY A 44 3.15 -4.34 -3.18
N PRO A 45 3.65 -5.31 -2.40
CA PRO A 45 4.97 -5.26 -1.76
C PRO A 45 6.12 -5.14 -2.77
N GLY A 46 5.95 -5.66 -3.98
CA GLY A 46 6.98 -5.64 -5.01
C GLY A 46 8.29 -6.29 -4.54
N THR A 47 9.35 -5.48 -4.43
CA THR A 47 10.67 -5.96 -3.95
C THR A 47 10.79 -6.05 -2.42
N GLY A 48 9.76 -5.64 -1.67
CA GLY A 48 9.67 -5.77 -0.22
C GLY A 48 10.29 -4.62 0.59
N VAL A 49 10.53 -3.46 -0.01
CA VAL A 49 11.11 -2.32 0.71
C VAL A 49 10.18 -1.81 1.81
N PHE A 50 8.86 -1.80 1.58
CA PHE A 50 7.88 -1.47 2.61
C PHE A 50 7.68 -2.63 3.58
N THR A 51 7.68 -3.88 3.09
CA THR A 51 7.63 -5.10 3.92
C THR A 51 8.70 -5.06 5.01
N ASP A 52 9.95 -4.79 4.63
CA ASP A 52 11.07 -4.71 5.58
C ASP A 52 10.88 -3.60 6.62
N ALA A 53 10.36 -2.43 6.20
CA ALA A 53 10.09 -1.31 7.10
C ALA A 53 8.91 -1.56 8.05
N ILE A 54 7.91 -2.30 7.60
CA ILE A 54 6.76 -2.73 8.42
C ILE A 54 7.26 -3.75 9.47
N LEU A 55 7.93 -4.82 9.05
CA LEU A 55 8.42 -5.88 9.93
C LEU A 55 9.37 -5.35 11.02
N ALA A 56 10.19 -4.34 10.69
CA ALA A 56 11.08 -3.70 11.65
C ALA A 56 10.34 -2.98 12.81
N ARG A 57 9.03 -2.71 12.65
CA ARG A 57 8.21 -1.97 13.62
C ARG A 57 7.13 -2.83 14.27
N LEU A 58 6.80 -3.97 13.69
CA LEU A 58 5.77 -4.86 14.24
C LEU A 58 6.21 -5.52 15.54
N ALA A 59 5.26 -5.62 16.47
CA ALA A 59 5.43 -6.42 17.67
C ALA A 59 5.64 -7.91 17.35
N PRO A 60 6.29 -8.71 18.23
CA PRO A 60 6.55 -10.13 17.96
C PRO A 60 5.31 -10.98 17.70
N GLY A 61 4.17 -10.65 18.29
CA GLY A 61 2.91 -11.38 18.11
C GLY A 61 2.01 -10.84 17.00
N ALA A 62 2.43 -9.80 16.27
CA ALA A 62 1.68 -9.23 15.17
C ALA A 62 1.83 -10.05 13.88
N ARG A 63 0.93 -9.85 12.93
CA ARG A 63 0.95 -10.50 11.62
C ARG A 63 1.00 -9.46 10.51
N LEU A 64 1.77 -9.75 9.45
CA LEU A 64 1.80 -9.02 8.19
C LEU A 64 1.34 -9.93 7.07
N VAL A 65 0.26 -9.56 6.38
CA VAL A 65 -0.20 -10.21 5.16
C VAL A 65 0.16 -9.34 3.97
N ALA A 66 1.09 -9.81 3.14
CA ALA A 66 1.55 -9.10 1.95
C ALA A 66 0.87 -9.68 0.70
N VAL A 67 0.02 -8.89 0.04
CA VAL A 67 -0.76 -9.29 -1.14
C VAL A 67 -0.09 -8.77 -2.40
N GLU A 68 0.39 -9.68 -3.26
CA GLU A 68 1.10 -9.37 -4.50
C GLU A 68 0.45 -10.08 -5.69
N LEU A 69 0.11 -9.30 -6.73
CA LEU A 69 -0.53 -9.82 -7.94
C LEU A 69 0.45 -10.60 -8.83
N ASN A 70 1.71 -10.20 -8.84
CA ASN A 70 2.72 -10.82 -9.69
C ASN A 70 3.30 -12.08 -9.01
N PRO A 71 3.09 -13.29 -9.57
CA PRO A 71 3.55 -14.54 -8.94
C PRO A 71 5.06 -14.62 -8.75
N VAL A 72 5.84 -13.99 -9.63
CA VAL A 72 7.32 -13.99 -9.53
C VAL A 72 7.77 -13.14 -8.35
N LEU A 73 7.14 -11.95 -8.17
CA LEU A 73 7.45 -11.07 -7.04
C LEU A 73 6.97 -11.69 -5.72
N ALA A 74 5.77 -12.28 -5.70
CA ALA A 74 5.25 -12.97 -4.52
C ALA A 74 6.16 -14.11 -4.08
N ALA A 75 6.56 -14.98 -5.01
CA ALA A 75 7.48 -16.08 -4.73
C ALA A 75 8.86 -15.58 -4.27
N GLY A 76 9.38 -14.53 -4.92
CA GLY A 76 10.65 -13.91 -4.54
C GLY A 76 10.62 -13.29 -3.15
N LEU A 77 9.53 -12.63 -2.79
CA LEU A 77 9.34 -12.06 -1.45
C LEU A 77 9.30 -13.15 -0.39
N ALA A 78 8.51 -14.21 -0.60
CA ALA A 78 8.41 -15.34 0.32
C ALA A 78 9.74 -16.08 0.50
N ALA A 79 10.50 -16.24 -0.58
CA ALA A 79 11.78 -16.97 -0.54
C ALA A 79 12.93 -16.19 0.13
N THR A 80 12.82 -14.86 0.19
CA THR A 80 13.92 -13.99 0.67
C THR A 80 13.70 -13.43 2.08
N ARG A 81 12.52 -13.63 2.69
CA ARG A 81 12.19 -13.17 4.04
C ARG A 81 11.70 -14.33 4.90
N ASP A 82 12.57 -14.74 5.81
CA ASP A 82 12.26 -15.76 6.82
C ASP A 82 11.84 -15.07 8.12
N ASP A 83 10.62 -14.49 8.11
CA ASP A 83 10.02 -13.85 9.29
C ASP A 83 8.68 -14.53 9.59
N PRO A 84 8.49 -15.15 10.77
CA PRO A 84 7.28 -15.90 11.10
C PRO A 84 6.02 -15.03 11.16
N ARG A 85 6.15 -13.70 11.22
CA ARG A 85 5.04 -12.75 11.19
C ARG A 85 4.54 -12.46 9.78
N LEU A 86 5.32 -12.80 8.72
CA LEU A 86 5.00 -12.51 7.33
C LEU A 86 4.28 -13.69 6.67
N THR A 87 3.13 -13.38 6.09
CA THR A 87 2.44 -14.28 5.14
C THR A 87 2.36 -13.59 3.79
N VAL A 88 2.92 -14.19 2.75
CA VAL A 88 2.81 -13.68 1.38
C VAL A 88 1.69 -14.38 0.66
N VAL A 89 0.73 -13.61 0.14
CA VAL A 89 -0.43 -14.09 -0.61
C VAL A 89 -0.29 -13.62 -2.06
N GLN A 90 -0.26 -14.57 -2.99
CA GLN A 90 -0.36 -14.24 -4.40
C GLN A 90 -1.83 -14.03 -4.76
N GLY A 91 -2.23 -12.79 -5.05
CA GLY A 91 -3.62 -12.46 -5.30
C GLY A 91 -3.85 -11.01 -5.73
N SER A 92 -5.09 -10.67 -6.02
CA SER A 92 -5.51 -9.31 -6.35
C SER A 92 -5.89 -8.55 -5.07
N ALA A 93 -5.51 -7.26 -5.00
CA ALA A 93 -6.00 -6.37 -3.96
C ALA A 93 -7.52 -6.10 -4.06
N GLU A 94 -8.16 -6.46 -5.18
CA GLU A 94 -9.62 -6.40 -5.36
C GLU A 94 -10.33 -7.51 -4.57
N ASP A 95 -9.63 -8.63 -4.32
CA ASP A 95 -10.16 -9.79 -3.59
C ASP A 95 -9.85 -9.72 -2.09
N LEU A 96 -9.36 -8.55 -1.63
CA LEU A 96 -9.08 -8.34 -0.22
C LEU A 96 -10.37 -8.46 0.59
N SER A 97 -10.38 -9.39 1.50
CA SER A 97 -11.43 -9.58 2.50
C SER A 97 -10.80 -9.64 3.89
N ALA A 98 -11.62 -9.48 4.92
CA ALA A 98 -11.14 -9.75 6.28
C ALA A 98 -10.55 -11.17 6.34
N ALA A 99 -9.26 -11.28 6.62
CA ALA A 99 -8.56 -12.57 6.65
C ALA A 99 -9.12 -13.40 7.82
N ASP A 100 -9.78 -14.50 7.50
CA ASP A 100 -10.42 -15.36 8.49
C ASP A 100 -11.42 -14.64 9.43
N GLY A 101 -12.05 -13.54 8.94
CA GLY A 101 -12.96 -12.72 9.73
C GLY A 101 -12.26 -11.70 10.64
N GLU A 102 -10.92 -11.60 10.59
CA GLU A 102 -10.16 -10.60 11.35
C GLU A 102 -9.91 -9.36 10.50
N MET A 103 -10.23 -8.19 11.07
CA MET A 103 -10.03 -6.90 10.42
C MET A 103 -8.63 -6.36 10.70
N ALA A 104 -8.05 -5.68 9.72
CA ALA A 104 -6.70 -5.11 9.82
C ALA A 104 -6.69 -3.78 10.60
N ASP A 105 -5.70 -3.62 11.47
CA ASP A 105 -5.46 -2.35 12.14
C ASP A 105 -4.83 -1.33 11.18
N VAL A 106 -4.03 -1.80 10.22
CA VAL A 106 -3.32 -0.95 9.26
C VAL A 106 -3.28 -1.61 7.88
N VAL A 107 -3.52 -0.82 6.84
CA VAL A 107 -3.25 -1.20 5.44
C VAL A 107 -2.19 -0.26 4.87
N VAL A 108 -1.10 -0.82 4.35
CA VAL A 108 -0.01 -0.10 3.67
C VAL A 108 -0.06 -0.43 2.19
N SER A 109 -0.17 0.57 1.31
CA SER A 109 -0.33 0.33 -0.12
C SER A 109 0.80 0.91 -0.95
N GLY A 110 1.53 0.03 -1.66
CA GLY A 110 2.50 0.37 -2.69
C GLY A 110 1.91 0.47 -4.11
N LEU A 111 0.57 0.42 -4.24
CA LEU A 111 -0.09 0.38 -5.54
C LEU A 111 0.00 1.69 -6.31
N PRO A 112 0.06 1.65 -7.65
CA PRO A 112 0.17 2.82 -8.50
C PRO A 112 -1.22 3.45 -8.80
N TRP A 113 -1.86 4.03 -7.81
CA TRP A 113 -3.26 4.49 -7.81
C TRP A 113 -3.62 5.44 -8.95
N THR A 114 -2.71 6.33 -9.34
CA THR A 114 -2.98 7.38 -10.33
C THR A 114 -3.03 6.88 -11.78
N VAL A 115 -2.51 5.67 -12.03
CA VAL A 115 -2.52 5.05 -13.37
C VAL A 115 -3.54 3.90 -13.48
N MET A 116 -4.26 3.60 -12.40
CA MET A 116 -5.33 2.61 -12.42
C MET A 116 -6.60 3.17 -13.06
N PRO A 117 -7.38 2.33 -13.79
CA PRO A 117 -8.76 2.65 -14.15
C PRO A 117 -9.59 2.99 -12.91
N LYS A 118 -10.50 3.97 -13.05
CA LYS A 118 -11.33 4.47 -11.93
C LYS A 118 -12.13 3.36 -11.25
N GLU A 119 -12.75 2.48 -12.02
CA GLU A 119 -13.56 1.37 -11.51
C GLU A 119 -12.73 0.42 -10.65
N ARG A 120 -11.58 -0.02 -11.17
CA ARG A 120 -10.66 -0.89 -10.43
C ARG A 120 -10.16 -0.24 -9.15
N ARG A 121 -9.80 1.03 -9.21
CA ARG A 121 -9.37 1.81 -8.04
C ARG A 121 -10.47 1.89 -6.99
N GLY A 122 -11.72 2.11 -7.41
CA GLY A 122 -12.89 2.10 -6.54
C GLY A 122 -13.06 0.77 -5.82
N HIS A 123 -13.04 -0.35 -6.56
CA HIS A 123 -13.17 -1.69 -5.98
C HIS A 123 -12.08 -2.01 -4.96
N ILE A 124 -10.81 -1.65 -5.25
CA ILE A 124 -9.72 -1.87 -4.28
C ILE A 124 -9.91 -0.99 -3.03
N LEU A 125 -10.33 0.28 -3.18
CA LEU A 125 -10.57 1.15 -2.03
C LEU A 125 -11.73 0.66 -1.17
N ASP A 126 -12.80 0.14 -1.80
CA ASP A 126 -13.94 -0.46 -1.08
C ASP A 126 -13.49 -1.73 -0.34
N ALA A 127 -12.66 -2.57 -0.96
CA ALA A 127 -12.07 -3.74 -0.32
C ALA A 127 -11.15 -3.36 0.86
N VAL A 128 -10.36 -2.29 0.71
CA VAL A 128 -9.51 -1.75 1.79
C VAL A 128 -10.34 -1.27 2.98
N THR A 129 -11.39 -0.48 2.73
CA THR A 129 -12.25 0.00 3.83
C THR A 129 -13.00 -1.14 4.49
N GLY A 130 -13.47 -2.13 3.73
CA GLY A 130 -14.12 -3.31 4.26
C GLY A 130 -13.21 -4.25 5.08
N ALA A 131 -11.89 -4.21 4.84
CA ALA A 131 -10.92 -5.01 5.58
C ALA A 131 -10.34 -4.29 6.82
N LEU A 132 -10.50 -2.97 6.93
CA LEU A 132 -10.00 -2.19 8.05
C LEU A 132 -10.92 -2.27 9.27
N ALA A 133 -10.33 -2.43 10.44
CA ALA A 133 -11.02 -2.30 11.72
C ALA A 133 -11.52 -0.87 11.93
N PRO A 134 -12.57 -0.65 12.74
CA PRO A 134 -12.99 0.68 13.15
C PRO A 134 -11.81 1.49 13.71
N GLY A 135 -11.59 2.71 13.17
CA GLY A 135 -10.43 3.53 13.49
C GLY A 135 -9.10 3.05 12.87
N GLY A 136 -9.16 2.04 12.00
CA GLY A 136 -8.01 1.53 11.27
C GLY A 136 -7.35 2.59 10.37
N ARG A 137 -6.13 2.33 9.94
CA ARG A 137 -5.32 3.31 9.20
C ARG A 137 -4.91 2.78 7.85
N PHE A 138 -5.00 3.66 6.86
CA PHE A 138 -4.54 3.40 5.50
C PHE A 138 -3.41 4.36 5.15
N THR A 139 -2.34 3.85 4.56
CA THR A 139 -1.24 4.67 4.05
C THR A 139 -0.86 4.29 2.64
N THR A 140 -0.58 5.31 1.84
CA THR A 140 -0.08 5.15 0.47
C THR A 140 0.73 6.39 0.07
N PHE A 141 1.40 6.35 -1.08
CA PHE A 141 2.21 7.48 -1.53
C PHE A 141 1.78 8.00 -2.92
N ALA A 142 2.17 9.23 -3.21
CA ALA A 142 2.04 9.84 -4.51
C ALA A 142 3.31 10.60 -4.87
N TYR A 143 3.66 10.61 -6.17
CA TYR A 143 4.78 11.41 -6.65
C TYR A 143 4.41 12.89 -6.77
N VAL A 144 5.32 13.78 -6.35
CA VAL A 144 5.09 15.22 -6.35
C VAL A 144 4.73 15.76 -7.73
N HIS A 145 5.43 15.32 -8.78
CA HIS A 145 5.17 15.77 -10.15
C HIS A 145 3.80 15.36 -10.69
N ALA A 146 3.21 14.28 -10.16
CA ALA A 146 1.90 13.79 -10.56
C ALA A 146 0.75 14.37 -9.70
N ALA A 147 1.05 15.01 -8.57
CA ALA A 147 0.05 15.44 -7.59
C ALA A 147 -1.02 16.41 -8.15
N TRP A 148 -0.68 17.17 -9.16
CA TRP A 148 -1.56 18.17 -9.80
C TRP A 148 -2.40 17.60 -10.94
N THR A 149 -2.15 16.37 -11.35
CA THR A 149 -2.88 15.73 -12.44
C THR A 149 -4.33 15.41 -12.04
N PRO A 150 -5.28 15.43 -13.00
CA PRO A 150 -6.65 15.04 -12.70
C PRO A 150 -6.79 13.67 -12.03
N PRO A 151 -6.08 12.59 -12.46
CA PRO A 151 -6.15 11.30 -11.78
C PRO A 151 -5.73 11.35 -10.29
N ALA A 152 -4.67 12.10 -9.95
CA ALA A 152 -4.21 12.23 -8.57
C ALA A 152 -5.20 13.03 -7.71
N ARG A 153 -5.82 14.07 -8.28
CA ARG A 153 -6.86 14.85 -7.59
C ARG A 153 -8.12 14.01 -7.35
N HIS A 154 -8.54 13.21 -8.33
CA HIS A 154 -9.66 12.30 -8.17
C HIS A 154 -9.37 11.25 -7.09
N PHE A 155 -8.18 10.63 -7.10
CA PHE A 155 -7.78 9.69 -6.06
C PHE A 155 -7.80 10.32 -4.66
N THR A 156 -7.30 11.55 -4.52
CA THR A 156 -7.35 12.27 -3.25
C THR A 156 -8.79 12.55 -2.79
N ALA A 157 -9.70 12.84 -3.73
CA ALA A 157 -11.12 13.01 -3.42
C ALA A 157 -11.74 11.68 -2.96
N GLU A 158 -11.47 10.58 -3.66
CA GLU A 158 -11.95 9.23 -3.29
C GLU A 158 -11.48 8.79 -1.89
N LEU A 159 -10.27 9.20 -1.47
CA LEU A 159 -9.81 8.98 -0.10
C LEU A 159 -10.60 9.82 0.91
N ARG A 160 -10.88 11.10 0.60
CA ARG A 160 -11.67 11.97 1.49
C ARG A 160 -13.12 11.52 1.63
N ASP A 161 -13.65 10.86 0.60
CA ASP A 161 -15.03 10.35 0.62
C ASP A 161 -15.16 9.10 1.50
N ARG A 162 -14.08 8.33 1.68
CA ARG A 162 -14.06 7.04 2.40
C ARG A 162 -13.49 7.11 3.81
N PHE A 163 -12.67 8.11 4.12
CA PHE A 163 -12.00 8.24 5.41
C PHE A 163 -12.35 9.56 6.09
N ASP A 164 -12.44 9.55 7.41
CA ASP A 164 -12.78 10.74 8.20
C ASP A 164 -11.66 11.77 8.19
N ARG A 165 -10.43 11.30 8.20
CA ARG A 165 -9.24 12.11 8.23
C ARG A 165 -8.25 11.70 7.16
N LEU A 166 -7.78 12.67 6.39
CA LEU A 166 -6.73 12.49 5.39
C LEU A 166 -5.62 13.51 5.63
N GLU A 167 -4.45 13.01 5.95
CA GLU A 167 -3.23 13.81 6.14
C GLU A 167 -2.24 13.58 5.00
N ARG A 168 -1.41 14.57 4.76
CA ARG A 168 -0.30 14.48 3.83
C ARG A 168 1.01 14.70 4.61
N SER A 169 2.00 13.84 4.37
CA SER A 169 3.35 14.03 4.93
C SER A 169 4.08 15.18 4.26
N GLU A 170 5.22 15.55 4.83
CA GLU A 170 6.24 16.30 4.10
C GLU A 170 6.73 15.50 2.89
N VAL A 171 7.35 16.23 1.93
CA VAL A 171 7.91 15.62 0.73
C VAL A 171 9.20 14.86 1.06
N VAL A 172 9.26 13.60 0.65
CA VAL A 172 10.46 12.77 0.73
C VAL A 172 11.31 13.03 -0.52
N TRP A 173 12.15 14.05 -0.44
CA TRP A 173 13.04 14.46 -1.54
C TRP A 173 14.09 13.41 -1.89
N ALA A 174 14.47 12.58 -0.94
CA ALA A 174 15.43 11.49 -1.15
C ALA A 174 14.81 10.24 -1.82
N ASN A 175 13.54 10.32 -2.23
CA ASN A 175 12.94 9.35 -3.15
C ASN A 175 13.05 9.88 -4.58
N LEU A 176 13.28 9.00 -5.54
CA LEU A 176 13.39 9.40 -6.95
C LEU A 176 12.35 8.65 -7.79
N PRO A 177 11.33 9.36 -8.34
CA PRO A 177 11.01 10.79 -8.16
C PRO A 177 10.59 11.13 -6.72
N PRO A 178 10.67 12.43 -6.29
CA PRO A 178 10.20 12.88 -4.98
C PRO A 178 8.72 12.51 -4.76
N ALA A 179 8.41 12.06 -3.55
CA ALA A 179 7.09 11.57 -3.19
C ALA A 179 6.64 12.11 -1.83
N PHE A 180 5.35 12.04 -1.55
CA PHE A 180 4.76 12.27 -0.24
C PHE A 180 3.78 11.14 0.08
N VAL A 181 3.46 11.01 1.36
CA VAL A 181 2.58 9.95 1.87
C VAL A 181 1.20 10.54 2.18
N HIS A 182 0.16 9.85 1.75
CA HIS A 182 -1.21 10.02 2.26
C HIS A 182 -1.41 9.08 3.46
N ARG A 183 -1.90 9.61 4.57
CA ARG A 183 -2.36 8.84 5.73
C ARG A 183 -3.82 9.11 5.95
N ALA A 184 -4.62 8.07 5.88
CA ALA A 184 -6.05 8.14 6.09
C ALA A 184 -6.43 7.34 7.35
N THR A 185 -7.39 7.81 8.12
CA THR A 185 -7.85 7.21 9.37
C THR A 185 -9.36 7.33 9.49
N GLY A 186 -9.98 6.32 10.09
CA GLY A 186 -11.42 6.25 10.25
C GLY A 186 -12.07 5.58 9.04
N ASP A 187 -13.22 5.05 9.29
CA ASP A 187 -14.14 4.54 8.30
C ASP A 187 -15.40 5.41 8.36
N ARG A 188 -15.75 6.07 7.26
CA ARG A 188 -17.10 6.58 7.15
C ARG A 188 -18.04 5.40 6.99
N PRO A 189 -19.10 5.34 7.80
CA PRO A 189 -20.13 4.30 7.71
C PRO A 189 -20.80 4.28 6.34
#